data_d8b9cb03f63948d1510431324ff4da3b
#
_entry.id   d8b9cb03f63948d1510431324ff4da3b
#
_cell.length_a   1.000
_cell.length_b   1.000
_cell.length_c   1.000
_cell.angle_alpha   90.00
_cell.angle_beta   90.00
_cell.angle_gamma   90.00
#
_symmetry.space_group_name_H-M   'P 1'
#
loop_
_entity.id
_entity.type
_entity.pdbx_description
1 polymer ?
#
loop_
_entity_poly.entity_id
_entity_poly.type
_entity_poly.pdbx_seq_one_letter_code
_entity_poly.pdbx_strand_id
1 'polypeptide(L)'
;MSCLLHPNSGNLPLPLCLLAFGEKGLALAFPYFVIVSVSQNTFGYAMIAGNLKWKEFFFHPIVISVTAAFIVKITDLTVPNMLLNTTSYLGYTAIPLPLLLLGYALPQISAGNIKIGIVYALARLVFGGISGLCVIYVLGLTGMLAGVVMIMASMPVALLNFIIAAERNVEPNNIGGIVIVSSLAMVVLIPLLVWFVLWAFPV
;
A
#
# COMPACT_ATOMS: atom_id res chain seq x y z
N MET A 1 -6.99 4.87 14.50
CA MET A 1 -7.89 4.08 13.64
C MET A 1 -7.39 3.99 12.19
N SER A 2 -6.96 5.07 11.54
CA SER A 2 -6.39 5.06 10.19
C SER A 2 -5.23 4.05 10.03
N CYS A 3 -4.33 3.94 11.00
CA CYS A 3 -3.20 2.99 11.00
C CYS A 3 -3.62 1.50 10.88
N LEU A 4 -4.81 1.14 11.34
CA LEU A 4 -5.32 -0.24 11.22
C LEU A 4 -5.95 -0.50 9.86
N LEU A 5 -6.60 0.50 9.26
CA LEU A 5 -7.34 0.36 8.02
C LEU A 5 -6.48 0.53 6.76
N HIS A 6 -5.46 1.40 6.82
CA HIS A 6 -4.66 1.75 5.66
C HIS A 6 -3.24 1.14 5.74
N PRO A 7 -3.02 -0.01 5.06
CA PRO A 7 -1.72 -0.63 4.93
C PRO A 7 -0.81 0.15 3.99
N ASN A 8 0.47 -0.14 4.05
CA ASN A 8 1.41 0.24 3.02
C ASN A 8 1.10 -0.55 1.74
N SER A 9 0.31 0.02 0.86
CA SER A 9 -0.15 -0.64 -0.36
C SER A 9 0.78 -0.48 -1.57
N GLY A 10 1.75 0.43 -1.50
CA GLY A 10 2.65 0.75 -2.62
C GLY A 10 4.08 0.28 -2.41
N ASN A 11 4.76 0.82 -1.39
CA ASN A 11 6.22 0.75 -1.26
C ASN A 11 6.78 -0.67 -1.11
N LEU A 12 6.10 -1.53 -0.35
CA LEU A 12 6.54 -2.91 -0.10
C LEU A 12 5.80 -3.94 -0.96
N PRO A 13 4.45 -3.93 -1.05
CA PRO A 13 3.74 -5.04 -1.66
C PRO A 13 3.84 -5.07 -3.18
N LEU A 14 3.93 -3.95 -3.89
CA LEU A 14 4.08 -3.96 -5.35
C LEU A 14 5.37 -4.67 -5.78
N PRO A 15 6.56 -4.33 -5.23
CA PRO A 15 7.77 -5.10 -5.47
C PRO A 15 7.65 -6.57 -5.09
N LEU A 16 7.00 -6.89 -3.97
CA LEU A 16 6.82 -8.27 -3.54
C LEU A 16 5.92 -9.07 -4.49
N CYS A 17 4.83 -8.48 -4.97
CA CYS A 17 3.96 -9.12 -5.96
C CYS A 17 4.69 -9.34 -7.29
N LEU A 18 5.55 -8.39 -7.70
CA LEU A 18 6.40 -8.55 -8.87
C LEU A 18 7.40 -9.71 -8.70
N LEU A 19 8.07 -9.79 -7.54
CA LEU A 19 9.05 -10.85 -7.25
C LEU A 19 8.40 -12.21 -7.09
N ALA A 20 7.23 -12.30 -6.47
CA ALA A 20 6.55 -13.57 -6.21
C ALA A 20 5.81 -14.11 -7.44
N PHE A 21 5.24 -13.25 -8.27
CA PHE A 21 4.30 -13.63 -9.32
C PHE A 21 4.59 -12.97 -10.68
N GLY A 22 5.71 -12.26 -10.82
CA GLY A 22 6.08 -11.58 -12.06
C GLY A 22 5.14 -10.41 -12.42
N GLU A 23 5.19 -9.99 -13.68
CA GLU A 23 4.41 -8.86 -14.22
C GLU A 23 2.88 -9.06 -14.05
N LYS A 24 2.40 -10.29 -14.12
CA LYS A 24 0.99 -10.59 -13.91
C LYS A 24 0.56 -10.31 -12.46
N GLY A 25 1.40 -10.68 -11.49
CA GLY A 25 1.14 -10.38 -10.08
C GLY A 25 1.15 -8.88 -9.80
N LEU A 26 2.07 -8.14 -10.40
CA LEU A 26 2.11 -6.69 -10.32
C LEU A 26 0.84 -6.06 -10.91
N ALA A 27 0.40 -6.51 -12.09
CA ALA A 27 -0.82 -6.02 -12.73
C ALA A 27 -2.08 -6.26 -11.87
N LEU A 28 -2.16 -7.41 -11.18
CA LEU A 28 -3.26 -7.70 -10.25
C LEU A 28 -3.19 -6.89 -8.95
N ALA A 29 -1.99 -6.50 -8.50
CA ALA A 29 -1.80 -5.68 -7.30
C ALA A 29 -2.18 -4.22 -7.52
N PHE A 30 -2.07 -3.70 -8.74
CA PHE A 30 -2.33 -2.29 -9.06
C PHE A 30 -3.75 -1.82 -8.69
N PRO A 31 -4.85 -2.50 -9.05
CA PRO A 31 -6.20 -2.08 -8.64
C PRO A 31 -6.35 -1.97 -7.13
N TYR A 32 -5.81 -2.93 -6.38
CA TYR A 32 -5.81 -2.87 -4.92
C TYR A 32 -5.04 -1.63 -4.41
N PHE A 33 -3.84 -1.40 -4.94
CA PHE A 33 -3.04 -0.21 -4.62
C PHE A 33 -3.80 1.08 -4.88
N VAL A 34 -4.46 1.23 -6.02
CA VAL A 34 -5.25 2.42 -6.37
C VAL A 34 -6.37 2.64 -5.36
N ILE A 35 -7.18 1.61 -5.07
CA ILE A 35 -8.32 1.70 -4.15
C ILE A 35 -7.84 2.11 -2.75
N VAL A 36 -6.80 1.45 -2.23
CA VAL A 36 -6.27 1.75 -0.90
C VAL A 36 -5.63 3.14 -0.85
N SER A 37 -4.86 3.53 -1.87
CA SER A 37 -4.23 4.85 -1.92
C SER A 37 -5.25 5.97 -1.98
N VAL A 38 -6.29 5.82 -2.80
CA VAL A 38 -7.38 6.78 -2.89
C VAL A 38 -8.14 6.85 -1.56
N SER A 39 -8.48 5.70 -0.96
CA SER A 39 -9.13 5.62 0.35
C SER A 39 -8.28 6.29 1.45
N GLN A 40 -6.98 6.05 1.45
CA GLN A 40 -6.06 6.62 2.43
C GLN A 40 -5.94 8.14 2.32
N ASN A 41 -5.87 8.67 1.10
CA ASN A 41 -5.79 10.12 0.88
C ASN A 41 -7.12 10.85 1.08
N THR A 42 -8.23 10.14 1.20
CA THR A 42 -9.56 10.71 1.48
C THR A 42 -10.02 10.38 2.90
N PHE A 43 -10.44 9.16 3.13
CA PHE A 43 -10.95 8.72 4.43
C PHE A 43 -9.85 8.65 5.49
N GLY A 44 -8.66 8.12 5.13
CA GLY A 44 -7.51 8.06 6.03
C GLY A 44 -7.08 9.46 6.49
N TYR A 45 -7.01 10.40 5.54
CA TYR A 45 -6.76 11.80 5.84
C TYR A 45 -7.84 12.39 6.77
N ALA A 46 -9.12 12.19 6.45
CA ALA A 46 -10.22 12.69 7.27
C ALA A 46 -10.24 12.11 8.70
N MET A 47 -9.83 10.84 8.86
CA MET A 47 -9.72 10.21 10.19
C MET A 47 -8.63 10.83 11.06
N ILE A 48 -7.57 11.38 10.47
CA ILE A 48 -6.47 12.03 11.19
C ILE A 48 -6.73 13.53 11.32
N ALA A 49 -7.15 14.18 10.24
CA ALA A 49 -7.30 15.63 10.16
C ALA A 49 -8.67 16.14 10.63
N GLY A 50 -9.66 15.25 10.82
CA GLY A 50 -11.01 15.61 11.28
C GLY A 50 -11.92 16.23 10.22
N ASN A 51 -11.46 16.38 8.97
CA ASN A 51 -12.25 16.96 7.88
C ASN A 51 -12.03 16.22 6.56
N LEU A 52 -13.09 16.07 5.78
CA LEU A 52 -13.04 15.44 4.45
C LEU A 52 -12.91 16.51 3.37
N LYS A 53 -11.88 16.38 2.53
CA LYS A 53 -11.61 17.34 1.46
C LYS A 53 -11.91 16.73 0.10
N TRP A 54 -13.16 16.78 -0.33
CA TRP A 54 -13.63 16.24 -1.61
C TRP A 54 -12.91 16.79 -2.84
N LYS A 55 -12.49 18.06 -2.82
CA LYS A 55 -11.72 18.63 -3.93
C LYS A 55 -10.36 17.95 -4.09
N GLU A 56 -9.66 17.66 -2.99
CA GLU A 56 -8.37 16.98 -3.02
C GLU A 56 -8.48 15.54 -3.54
N PHE A 57 -9.64 14.88 -3.35
CA PHE A 57 -9.92 13.58 -3.95
C PHE A 57 -9.92 13.62 -5.48
N PHE A 58 -10.69 14.51 -6.08
CA PHE A 58 -10.81 14.58 -7.55
C PHE A 58 -9.54 15.05 -8.24
N PHE A 59 -8.77 15.91 -7.59
CA PHE A 59 -7.49 16.41 -8.09
C PHE A 59 -6.27 15.57 -7.66
N HIS A 60 -6.51 14.41 -7.02
CA HIS A 60 -5.42 13.55 -6.61
C HIS A 60 -4.72 12.95 -7.83
N PRO A 61 -3.36 13.01 -7.94
CA PRO A 61 -2.63 12.55 -9.12
C PRO A 61 -2.94 11.11 -9.53
N ILE A 62 -3.15 10.22 -8.56
CA ILE A 62 -3.52 8.81 -8.81
C ILE A 62 -4.89 8.74 -9.48
N VAL A 63 -5.89 9.51 -9.02
CA VAL A 63 -7.23 9.52 -9.59
C VAL A 63 -7.20 10.04 -11.02
N ILE A 64 -6.46 11.14 -11.25
CA ILE A 64 -6.28 11.72 -12.60
C ILE A 64 -5.60 10.71 -13.53
N SER A 65 -4.51 10.08 -13.10
CA SER A 65 -3.75 9.12 -13.90
C SER A 65 -4.57 7.89 -14.27
N VAL A 66 -5.32 7.33 -13.30
CA VAL A 66 -6.18 6.17 -13.54
C VAL A 66 -7.33 6.53 -14.47
N THR A 67 -7.94 7.70 -14.28
CA THR A 67 -9.01 8.18 -15.16
C THR A 67 -8.51 8.37 -16.59
N ALA A 68 -7.33 8.99 -16.76
CA ALA A 68 -6.71 9.17 -18.07
C ALA A 68 -6.42 7.83 -18.75
N ALA A 69 -5.83 6.87 -18.02
CA ALA A 69 -5.56 5.53 -18.55
C ALA A 69 -6.85 4.79 -18.96
N PHE A 70 -7.91 4.96 -18.17
CA PHE A 70 -9.21 4.36 -18.46
C PHE A 70 -9.87 4.97 -19.70
N ILE A 71 -9.79 6.29 -19.89
CA ILE A 71 -10.27 6.98 -21.08
C ILE A 71 -9.51 6.48 -22.31
N VAL A 72 -8.18 6.45 -22.27
CA VAL A 72 -7.35 5.93 -23.38
C VAL A 72 -7.76 4.52 -23.78
N LYS A 73 -8.02 3.65 -22.77
CA LYS A 73 -8.41 2.26 -23.01
C LYS A 73 -9.80 2.11 -23.63
N ILE A 74 -10.78 2.92 -23.20
CA ILE A 74 -12.17 2.82 -23.72
C ILE A 74 -12.29 3.42 -25.11
N THR A 75 -11.52 4.50 -25.37
CA THR A 75 -11.60 5.21 -26.66
C THR A 75 -10.67 4.61 -27.72
N ASP A 76 -9.91 3.57 -27.38
CA ASP A 76 -8.89 2.96 -28.24
C ASP A 76 -7.94 4.00 -28.88
N LEU A 77 -7.67 5.10 -28.14
CA LEU A 77 -6.78 6.16 -28.60
C LEU A 77 -5.36 5.62 -28.77
N THR A 78 -4.80 5.81 -29.95
CA THR A 78 -3.41 5.50 -30.22
C THR A 78 -2.50 6.50 -29.51
N VAL A 79 -1.85 6.06 -28.43
CA VAL A 79 -0.89 6.89 -27.69
C VAL A 79 0.44 6.90 -28.46
N PRO A 80 1.03 8.08 -28.74
CA PRO A 80 2.34 8.15 -29.37
C PRO A 80 3.41 7.36 -28.60
N ASN A 81 4.26 6.64 -29.34
CA ASN A 81 5.33 5.81 -28.75
C ASN A 81 6.24 6.58 -27.79
N MET A 82 6.49 7.86 -28.07
CA MET A 82 7.27 8.72 -27.18
C MET A 82 6.64 8.84 -25.79
N LEU A 83 5.32 9.03 -25.70
CA LEU A 83 4.61 9.11 -24.42
C LEU A 83 4.57 7.74 -23.72
N LEU A 84 4.32 6.65 -24.46
CA LEU A 84 4.35 5.31 -23.91
C LEU A 84 5.72 4.96 -23.32
N ASN A 85 6.79 5.22 -24.05
CA ASN A 85 8.15 4.95 -23.59
C ASN A 85 8.50 5.81 -22.35
N THR A 86 8.18 7.11 -22.39
CA THR A 86 8.45 8.01 -21.26
C THR A 86 7.71 7.58 -20.01
N THR A 87 6.41 7.29 -20.12
CA THR A 87 5.61 6.82 -18.97
C THR A 87 6.07 5.45 -18.47
N SER A 88 6.52 4.57 -19.35
CA SER A 88 7.08 3.27 -19.00
C SER A 88 8.38 3.42 -18.19
N TYR A 89 9.33 4.24 -18.66
CA TYR A 89 10.59 4.48 -17.93
C TYR A 89 10.33 5.11 -16.56
N LEU A 90 9.42 6.08 -16.45
CA LEU A 90 9.01 6.65 -15.18
C LEU A 90 8.32 5.60 -14.29
N GLY A 91 7.51 4.74 -14.88
CA GLY A 91 6.85 3.64 -14.19
C GLY A 91 7.83 2.65 -13.55
N TYR A 92 8.94 2.32 -14.23
CA TYR A 92 9.98 1.44 -13.65
C TYR A 92 10.62 2.05 -12.40
N THR A 93 10.71 3.37 -12.27
CA THR A 93 11.23 4.00 -11.05
C THR A 93 10.24 3.95 -9.89
N ALA A 94 8.97 3.75 -10.16
CA ALA A 94 7.92 3.68 -9.15
C ALA A 94 8.02 2.44 -8.23
N ILE A 95 8.88 1.48 -8.55
CA ILE A 95 9.15 0.31 -7.72
C ILE A 95 10.31 0.56 -6.75
N PRO A 96 11.53 0.92 -7.21
CA PRO A 96 12.67 1.10 -6.31
C PRO A 96 12.62 2.42 -5.51
N LEU A 97 12.08 3.48 -6.09
CA LEU A 97 12.08 4.80 -5.45
C LEU A 97 11.32 4.85 -4.12
N PRO A 98 10.10 4.28 -3.99
CA PRO A 98 9.39 4.25 -2.71
C PRO A 98 10.10 3.42 -1.63
N LEU A 99 10.84 2.35 -2.01
CA LEU A 99 11.64 1.57 -1.06
C LEU A 99 12.81 2.39 -0.51
N LEU A 100 13.49 3.14 -1.36
CA LEU A 100 14.56 4.05 -0.95
C LEU A 100 14.02 5.17 -0.06
N LEU A 101 12.86 5.75 -0.43
CA LEU A 101 12.20 6.78 0.39
C LEU A 101 11.78 6.24 1.75
N LEU A 102 11.28 5.01 1.83
CA LEU A 102 10.94 4.38 3.10
C LEU A 102 12.20 4.22 3.98
N GLY A 103 13.29 3.69 3.40
CA GLY A 103 14.56 3.54 4.11
C GLY A 103 15.15 4.88 4.59
N TYR A 104 15.01 5.93 3.80
CA TYR A 104 15.44 7.28 4.17
C TYR A 104 14.57 7.91 5.26
N ALA A 105 13.26 7.69 5.21
CA ALA A 105 12.31 8.30 6.14
C ALA A 105 12.32 7.63 7.54
N LEU A 106 12.48 6.31 7.61
CA LEU A 106 12.39 5.57 8.88
C LEU A 106 13.31 6.11 9.98
N PRO A 107 14.61 6.40 9.76
CA PRO A 107 15.48 6.95 10.79
C PRO A 107 15.14 8.37 11.25
N GLN A 108 14.37 9.11 10.45
CA GLN A 108 13.98 10.49 10.76
C GLN A 108 12.70 10.57 11.61
N ILE A 109 12.00 9.45 11.74
CA ILE A 109 10.77 9.37 12.51
C ILE A 109 11.14 9.17 13.98
N SER A 110 10.66 10.06 14.86
CA SER A 110 10.78 9.85 16.30
C SER A 110 9.89 8.69 16.73
N ALA A 111 10.49 7.66 17.30
CA ALA A 111 9.76 6.56 17.90
C ALA A 111 9.20 7.03 19.27
N GLY A 112 7.93 7.35 19.32
CA GLY A 112 7.25 7.67 20.58
C GLY A 112 7.13 6.45 21.50
N ASN A 113 5.95 6.17 21.99
CA ASN A 113 5.75 5.01 22.88
C ASN A 113 5.87 3.67 22.12
N ILE A 114 7.00 2.99 22.27
CA ILE A 114 7.29 1.70 21.62
C ILE A 114 6.23 0.63 21.97
N LYS A 115 5.69 0.64 23.19
CA LYS A 115 4.62 -0.33 23.58
C LYS A 115 3.37 -0.13 22.73
N ILE A 116 2.96 1.11 22.52
CA ILE A 116 1.85 1.45 21.62
C ILE A 116 2.19 0.98 20.20
N GLY A 117 3.41 1.24 19.73
CA GLY A 117 3.90 0.77 18.44
C GLY A 117 3.76 -0.73 18.26
N ILE A 118 4.20 -1.53 19.24
CA ILE A 118 4.12 -3.00 19.20
C ILE A 118 2.66 -3.47 19.15
N VAL A 119 1.81 -2.96 20.02
CA VAL A 119 0.40 -3.38 20.09
C VAL A 119 -0.32 -3.11 18.76
N TYR A 120 -0.17 -1.90 18.22
CA TYR A 120 -0.79 -1.55 16.94
C TYR A 120 -0.17 -2.28 15.74
N ALA A 121 1.14 -2.53 15.74
CA ALA A 121 1.80 -3.31 14.71
C ALA A 121 1.27 -4.76 14.68
N LEU A 122 1.21 -5.40 15.84
CA LEU A 122 0.63 -6.75 15.95
C LEU A 122 -0.85 -6.77 15.55
N ALA A 123 -1.64 -5.82 16.06
CA ALA A 123 -3.04 -5.69 15.68
C ALA A 123 -3.19 -5.53 14.16
N ARG A 124 -2.38 -4.69 13.52
CA ARG A 124 -2.41 -4.48 12.07
C ARG A 124 -2.10 -5.75 11.29
N LEU A 125 -1.05 -6.49 11.69
CA LEU A 125 -0.66 -7.74 11.02
C LEU A 125 -1.76 -8.80 11.14
N VAL A 126 -2.32 -8.97 12.34
CA VAL A 126 -3.42 -9.92 12.59
C VAL A 126 -4.67 -9.51 11.80
N PHE A 127 -5.10 -8.27 11.90
CA PHE A 127 -6.26 -7.76 11.16
C PHE A 127 -6.07 -7.86 9.65
N GLY A 128 -4.88 -7.52 9.17
CA GLY A 128 -4.54 -7.63 7.75
C GLY A 128 -4.62 -9.06 7.24
N GLY A 129 -4.00 -9.99 7.96
CA GLY A 129 -4.06 -11.42 7.62
C GLY A 129 -5.49 -11.97 7.63
N ILE A 130 -6.24 -11.70 8.71
CA ILE A 130 -7.64 -12.15 8.83
C ILE A 130 -8.52 -11.53 7.74
N SER A 131 -8.40 -10.22 7.49
CA SER A 131 -9.20 -9.56 6.46
C SER A 131 -8.87 -10.07 5.06
N GLY A 132 -7.58 -10.32 4.77
CA GLY A 132 -7.14 -10.93 3.52
C GLY A 132 -7.75 -12.32 3.32
N LEU A 133 -7.65 -13.20 4.32
CA LEU A 133 -8.27 -14.54 4.26
C LEU A 133 -9.79 -14.46 4.14
N CYS A 134 -10.44 -13.55 4.86
CA CYS A 134 -11.89 -13.36 4.78
C CYS A 134 -12.32 -12.97 3.37
N VAL A 135 -11.64 -12.00 2.75
CA VAL A 135 -11.92 -11.57 1.37
C VAL A 135 -11.69 -12.71 0.38
N ILE A 136 -10.58 -13.45 0.52
CA ILE A 136 -10.28 -14.61 -0.32
C ILE A 136 -11.39 -15.65 -0.23
N TYR A 137 -11.84 -15.97 0.98
CA TYR A 137 -12.88 -16.96 1.20
C TYR A 137 -14.27 -16.50 0.69
N VAL A 138 -14.67 -15.28 1.02
CA VAL A 138 -15.99 -14.72 0.65
C VAL A 138 -16.14 -14.56 -0.87
N LEU A 139 -15.06 -14.15 -1.56
CA LEU A 139 -15.08 -13.96 -3.01
C LEU A 139 -14.64 -15.21 -3.79
N GLY A 140 -14.29 -16.31 -3.11
CA GLY A 140 -13.84 -17.55 -3.75
C GLY A 140 -12.57 -17.36 -4.57
N LEU A 141 -11.65 -16.47 -4.14
CA LEU A 141 -10.42 -16.19 -4.87
C LEU A 141 -9.46 -17.39 -4.78
N THR A 142 -8.78 -17.69 -5.87
CA THR A 142 -7.82 -18.81 -5.95
C THR A 142 -6.54 -18.42 -6.66
N GLY A 143 -5.50 -19.24 -6.53
CA GLY A 143 -4.22 -19.08 -7.22
C GLY A 143 -3.58 -17.70 -7.01
N MET A 144 -2.98 -17.16 -8.07
CA MET A 144 -2.24 -15.89 -8.03
C MET A 144 -3.03 -14.71 -7.44
N LEU A 145 -4.32 -14.59 -7.77
CA LEU A 145 -5.14 -13.47 -7.28
C LEU A 145 -5.31 -13.52 -5.76
N ALA A 146 -5.56 -14.71 -5.20
CA ALA A 146 -5.63 -14.91 -3.76
C ALA A 146 -4.28 -14.59 -3.08
N GLY A 147 -3.17 -15.04 -3.67
CA GLY A 147 -1.83 -14.73 -3.19
C GLY A 147 -1.54 -13.22 -3.15
N VAL A 148 -1.88 -12.51 -4.23
CA VAL A 148 -1.73 -11.05 -4.31
C VAL A 148 -2.56 -10.35 -3.23
N VAL A 149 -3.85 -10.71 -3.06
CA VAL A 149 -4.72 -10.12 -2.02
C VAL A 149 -4.14 -10.39 -0.62
N MET A 150 -3.62 -11.60 -0.37
CA MET A 150 -3.01 -11.93 0.91
C MET A 150 -1.76 -11.09 1.19
N ILE A 151 -0.86 -10.93 0.23
CA ILE A 151 0.32 -10.06 0.34
C ILE A 151 -0.11 -8.63 0.63
N MET A 152 -1.00 -8.06 -0.19
CA MET A 152 -1.43 -6.67 -0.08
C MET A 152 -2.13 -6.38 1.26
N ALA A 153 -2.98 -7.28 1.74
CA ALA A 153 -3.71 -7.12 3.00
C ALA A 153 -2.81 -7.24 4.23
N SER A 154 -1.77 -8.07 4.18
CA SER A 154 -0.86 -8.34 5.30
C SER A 154 0.22 -7.28 5.50
N MET A 155 0.25 -6.21 4.72
CA MET A 155 1.29 -5.18 4.77
C MET A 155 1.26 -4.34 6.05
N PRO A 156 2.42 -3.80 6.48
CA PRO A 156 2.52 -2.94 7.65
C PRO A 156 1.79 -1.62 7.46
N VAL A 157 1.78 -0.80 8.50
CA VAL A 157 1.15 0.53 8.46
C VAL A 157 1.81 1.43 7.42
N ALA A 158 1.02 2.16 6.64
CA ALA A 158 1.54 3.08 5.64
C ALA A 158 2.28 4.26 6.25
N LEU A 159 3.44 4.62 5.67
CA LEU A 159 4.21 5.81 6.03
C LEU A 159 3.38 7.10 5.90
N LEU A 160 2.43 7.13 4.96
CA LEU A 160 1.56 8.28 4.76
C LEU A 160 0.72 8.64 6.01
N ASN A 161 0.38 7.66 6.86
CA ASN A 161 -0.28 7.96 8.15
C ASN A 161 0.58 8.87 9.04
N PHE A 162 1.91 8.63 9.08
CA PHE A 162 2.84 9.49 9.82
C PHE A 162 2.95 10.87 9.17
N ILE A 163 3.06 10.95 7.84
CA ILE A 163 3.18 12.22 7.12
C ILE A 163 1.97 13.11 7.41
N ILE A 164 0.74 12.57 7.29
CA ILE A 164 -0.49 13.29 7.59
C ILE A 164 -0.54 13.71 9.07
N ALA A 165 -0.15 12.82 9.98
CA ALA A 165 -0.12 13.09 11.41
C ALA A 165 0.87 14.21 11.77
N ALA A 166 2.06 14.21 11.16
CA ALA A 166 3.07 15.24 11.34
C ALA A 166 2.61 16.60 10.78
N GLU A 167 2.05 16.59 9.58
CA GLU A 167 1.50 17.79 8.93
C GLU A 167 0.36 18.44 9.76
N ARG A 168 -0.46 17.60 10.40
CA ARG A 168 -1.60 18.04 11.21
C ARG A 168 -1.31 18.15 12.70
N ASN A 169 -0.08 17.82 13.11
CA ASN A 169 0.34 17.81 14.52
C ASN A 169 -0.56 16.94 15.43
N VAL A 170 -1.00 15.77 14.89
CA VAL A 170 -1.86 14.82 15.61
C VAL A 170 -1.04 13.60 16.01
N GLU A 171 -0.53 13.58 17.21
CA GLU A 171 0.28 12.50 17.82
C GLU A 171 1.36 11.90 16.88
N PRO A 172 2.16 12.71 16.19
CA PRO A 172 3.09 12.22 15.17
C PRO A 172 4.08 11.19 15.72
N ASN A 173 4.53 11.36 16.96
CA ASN A 173 5.50 10.45 17.60
C ASN A 173 4.90 9.05 17.82
N ASN A 174 3.65 8.96 18.25
CA ASN A 174 2.99 7.67 18.46
C ASN A 174 2.71 6.97 17.13
N ILE A 175 2.21 7.71 16.15
CA ILE A 175 1.95 7.19 14.79
C ILE A 175 3.26 6.79 14.12
N GLY A 176 4.32 7.60 14.28
CA GLY A 176 5.66 7.27 13.81
C GLY A 176 6.20 5.96 14.41
N GLY A 177 6.05 5.79 15.73
CA GLY A 177 6.43 4.55 16.41
C GLY A 177 5.69 3.33 15.85
N ILE A 178 4.40 3.44 15.54
CA ILE A 178 3.60 2.36 14.92
C ILE A 178 4.16 2.02 13.53
N VAL A 179 4.47 3.02 12.71
CA VAL A 179 5.03 2.83 11.35
C VAL A 179 6.39 2.14 11.43
N ILE A 180 7.29 2.60 12.30
CA ILE A 180 8.62 2.00 12.47
C ILE A 180 8.50 0.54 12.89
N VAL A 181 7.80 0.28 13.99
CA VAL A 181 7.70 -1.07 14.57
C VAL A 181 7.05 -2.03 13.58
N SER A 182 5.94 -1.63 12.92
CA SER A 182 5.28 -2.49 11.93
C SER A 182 6.15 -2.75 10.70
N SER A 183 6.90 -1.76 10.23
CA SER A 183 7.80 -1.91 9.08
C SER A 183 8.98 -2.83 9.42
N LEU A 184 9.62 -2.67 10.59
CA LEU A 184 10.71 -3.54 11.03
C LEU A 184 10.24 -4.98 11.27
N ALA A 185 9.08 -5.17 11.91
CA ALA A 185 8.48 -6.49 12.08
C ALA A 185 8.25 -7.17 10.72
N MET A 186 7.84 -6.41 9.72
CA MET A 186 7.57 -6.93 8.39
C MET A 186 8.83 -7.42 7.68
N VAL A 187 10.00 -6.80 7.91
CA VAL A 187 11.28 -7.30 7.35
C VAL A 187 11.52 -8.77 7.71
N VAL A 188 11.19 -9.16 8.95
CA VAL A 188 11.32 -10.53 9.42
C VAL A 188 10.17 -11.41 8.90
N LEU A 189 8.97 -10.87 8.79
CA LEU A 189 7.77 -11.63 8.43
C LEU A 189 7.58 -11.81 6.92
N ILE A 190 8.16 -10.97 6.07
CA ILE A 190 8.05 -11.08 4.60
C ILE A 190 8.44 -12.47 4.08
N PRO A 191 9.60 -13.06 4.45
CA PRO A 191 9.94 -14.39 3.96
C PRO A 191 8.91 -15.46 4.34
N LEU A 192 8.37 -15.39 5.56
CA LEU A 192 7.34 -16.31 6.03
C LEU A 192 6.01 -16.09 5.30
N LEU A 193 5.64 -14.84 5.07
CA LEU A 193 4.42 -14.50 4.34
C LEU A 193 4.50 -14.98 2.88
N VAL A 194 5.62 -14.71 2.21
CA VAL A 194 5.81 -15.13 0.81
C VAL A 194 5.83 -16.65 0.72
N TRP A 195 6.55 -17.34 1.62
CA TRP A 195 6.53 -18.80 1.69
C TRP A 195 5.13 -19.36 1.88
N PHE A 196 4.36 -18.82 2.85
CA PHE A 196 2.97 -19.23 3.09
C PHE A 196 2.10 -19.01 1.85
N VAL A 197 2.22 -17.85 1.21
CA VAL A 197 1.42 -17.48 0.03
C VAL A 197 1.69 -18.42 -1.15
N LEU A 198 2.96 -18.70 -1.42
CA LEU A 198 3.34 -19.60 -2.51
C LEU A 198 2.93 -21.05 -2.23
N TRP A 199 2.89 -21.45 -0.96
CA TRP A 199 2.44 -22.78 -0.55
C TRP A 199 0.91 -22.90 -0.58
N ALA A 200 0.18 -21.90 -0.05
CA ALA A 200 -1.27 -21.95 0.11
C ALA A 200 -2.02 -21.61 -1.20
N PHE A 201 -1.42 -20.80 -2.08
CA PHE A 201 -2.03 -20.32 -3.32
C PHE A 201 -1.11 -20.59 -4.53
N PRO A 202 -0.86 -21.86 -4.87
CA PRO A 202 0.01 -22.22 -5.99
C PRO A 202 -0.53 -21.63 -7.31
N VAL A 203 0.41 -21.23 -8.19
CA VAL A 203 0.15 -20.58 -9.49
C VAL A 203 0.04 -21.63 -10.59
#